data_c520bbb0195011fafdfcb55471f712cd
#
_entry.id   c520bbb0195011fafdfcb55471f712cd
#
_cell.length_a   1.000
_cell.length_b   1.000
_cell.length_c   1.000
_cell.angle_alpha   90.00
_cell.angle_beta   90.00
_cell.angle_gamma   90.00
#
_symmetry.space_group_name_H-M   'P 1'
#
loop_
_entity.id
_entity.type
_entity.pdbx_description
1 polymer ?
#
loop_
_entity_poly.entity_id
_entity_poly.type
_entity_poly.pdbx_seq_one_letter_code
_entity_poly.pdbx_strand_id
1 'polypeptide(L)'
;MANIVLFSGRSTKDAEVRYTQGDKPMCIAKFSLAVDRRGRGQGADFPNLVAFGKTAEFCEKYVKKGTGLIIQAHYQSGNYTNKEGQKVYTHDFVIDDIQFSGSKSDSQSGEKTEGKTSSKPETAEDFMSIPDGVPEDLPFN
;
A
#
# COMPACT_ATOMS: atom_id res chain seq x y z
N MET A 1 -20.69 -14.18 4.44
CA MET A 1 -19.72 -13.67 5.41
C MET A 1 -18.65 -12.87 4.71
N ALA A 2 -18.15 -11.86 5.34
CA ALA A 2 -17.09 -11.05 4.74
C ALA A 2 -15.93 -10.94 5.71
N ASN A 3 -14.73 -11.05 5.20
CA ASN A 3 -13.52 -10.91 5.99
C ASN A 3 -12.54 -10.14 5.11
N ILE A 4 -12.73 -8.83 5.05
CA ILE A 4 -11.93 -7.99 4.17
C ILE A 4 -11.41 -6.81 4.96
N VAL A 5 -10.15 -6.54 4.81
CA VAL A 5 -9.51 -5.41 5.47
C VAL A 5 -8.77 -4.62 4.41
N LEU A 6 -8.87 -3.31 4.45
CA LEU A 6 -8.19 -2.47 3.49
C LEU A 6 -7.25 -1.55 4.24
N PHE A 7 -5.99 -1.59 3.92
CA PHE A 7 -4.99 -0.72 4.52
C PHE A 7 -4.37 0.19 3.47
N SER A 8 -4.08 1.41 3.85
CA SER A 8 -3.31 2.32 3.01
C SER A 8 -2.21 2.89 3.89
N GLY A 9 -0.99 2.76 3.45
CA GLY A 9 0.14 3.23 4.25
C GLY A 9 1.46 3.03 3.53
N ARG A 10 2.54 3.07 4.29
CA ARG A 10 3.86 2.90 3.71
C ARG A 10 4.57 1.72 4.34
N SER A 11 5.32 1.01 3.54
CA SER A 11 6.07 -0.14 4.04
C SER A 11 7.16 0.33 4.99
N THR A 12 7.29 -0.34 6.13
CA THR A 12 8.30 0.05 7.11
C THR A 12 9.67 -0.52 6.78
N LYS A 13 9.70 -1.55 5.96
CA LYS A 13 10.96 -2.16 5.57
C LYS A 13 10.73 -2.94 4.29
N ASP A 14 11.80 -3.43 3.72
CA ASP A 14 11.70 -4.27 2.54
C ASP A 14 11.00 -5.57 2.91
N ALA A 15 10.30 -6.18 1.99
CA ALA A 15 9.62 -7.43 2.26
C ALA A 15 10.62 -8.55 2.51
N GLU A 16 10.38 -9.32 3.56
CA GLU A 16 11.22 -10.47 3.84
C GLU A 16 10.62 -11.63 3.09
N VAL A 17 11.40 -12.26 2.26
CA VAL A 17 10.90 -13.32 1.40
C VAL A 17 11.52 -14.64 1.77
N ARG A 18 10.70 -15.68 1.84
CA ARG A 18 11.17 -17.03 2.10
C ARG A 18 10.47 -17.96 1.14
N TYR A 19 11.11 -19.08 0.87
CA TYR A 19 10.52 -20.10 0.00
C TYR A 19 10.33 -21.34 0.85
N THR A 20 9.17 -21.98 0.72
CA THR A 20 8.93 -23.19 1.46
C THR A 20 9.71 -24.32 0.81
N GLN A 21 10.01 -25.35 1.59
CA GLN A 21 10.71 -26.50 1.07
C GLN A 21 9.69 -27.50 0.63
N GLY A 22 10.00 -28.27 -0.38
CA GLY A 22 9.07 -29.29 -0.86
C GLY A 22 9.15 -29.39 -2.37
N ASP A 23 8.29 -30.19 -2.93
CA ASP A 23 8.31 -30.41 -4.36
C ASP A 23 7.91 -29.14 -5.11
N LYS A 24 7.04 -28.34 -4.53
CA LYS A 24 6.65 -27.10 -5.15
C LYS A 24 6.89 -25.98 -4.17
N PRO A 25 8.04 -25.34 -4.22
CA PRO A 25 8.32 -24.27 -3.28
C PRO A 25 7.36 -23.11 -3.49
N MET A 26 6.86 -22.57 -2.42
CA MET A 26 5.96 -21.45 -2.49
C MET A 26 6.66 -20.23 -1.90
N CYS A 27 6.53 -19.11 -2.58
CA CYS A 27 7.12 -17.87 -2.11
C CYS A 27 6.23 -17.28 -1.03
N ILE A 28 6.81 -16.86 0.07
CA ILE A 28 6.09 -16.21 1.15
C ILE A 28 6.81 -14.91 1.48
N ALA A 29 6.09 -13.81 1.45
CA ALA A 29 6.67 -12.52 1.77
C ALA A 29 6.00 -11.96 3.00
N LYS A 30 6.76 -11.37 3.90
CA LYS A 30 6.22 -10.74 5.11
C LYS A 30 6.79 -9.35 5.26
N PHE A 31 5.95 -8.42 5.60
CA PHE A 31 6.39 -7.06 5.91
C PHE A 31 5.31 -6.37 6.75
N SER A 32 5.62 -5.21 7.28
CA SER A 32 4.61 -4.45 8.01
C SER A 32 4.43 -3.11 7.33
N LEU A 33 3.24 -2.56 7.52
CA LEU A 33 2.88 -1.31 6.91
C LEU A 33 2.70 -0.30 8.02
N ALA A 34 3.08 0.93 7.81
CA ALA A 34 2.81 2.00 8.76
C ALA A 34 1.52 2.67 8.31
N VAL A 35 0.49 2.55 9.12
CA VAL A 35 -0.83 3.08 8.80
C VAL A 35 -1.16 4.13 9.84
N ASP A 36 -1.39 5.35 9.40
CA ASP A 36 -1.66 6.43 10.32
C ASP A 36 -3.00 6.23 11.03
N ARG A 37 -3.03 6.51 12.30
CA ARG A 37 -4.26 6.38 13.06
C ARG A 37 -5.19 7.54 12.74
N ARG A 38 -6.47 7.24 12.72
CA ARG A 38 -7.45 8.28 12.51
C ARG A 38 -7.67 9.00 13.82
N GLY A 39 -8.00 10.24 13.75
CA GLY A 39 -8.38 10.99 14.93
C GLY A 39 -7.28 11.93 15.37
N ARG A 40 -7.49 12.52 16.50
CA ARG A 40 -6.56 13.49 16.99
C ARG A 40 -5.28 12.89 17.51
N GLY A 41 -5.29 11.63 17.81
CA GLY A 41 -4.11 11.00 18.32
C GLY A 41 -3.05 10.95 17.28
N GLN A 42 -1.85 10.98 17.67
CA GLN A 42 -0.80 10.83 16.73
C GLN A 42 -0.25 9.46 16.84
N GLY A 43 0.33 8.98 15.84
CA GLY A 43 0.92 7.67 15.85
C GLY A 43 0.45 6.84 14.68
N ALA A 44 1.02 5.68 14.57
CA ALA A 44 0.70 4.77 13.47
C ALA A 44 0.53 3.38 14.03
N ASP A 45 -0.22 2.58 13.31
CA ASP A 45 -0.34 1.18 13.63
C ASP A 45 0.48 0.41 12.61
N PHE A 46 0.98 -0.74 13.00
CA PHE A 46 1.89 -1.50 12.16
C PHE A 46 1.36 -2.93 11.96
N PRO A 47 0.37 -3.11 11.12
CA PRO A 47 -0.15 -4.45 10.85
C PRO A 47 0.89 -5.30 10.14
N ASN A 48 0.96 -6.55 10.50
CA ASN A 48 1.86 -7.49 9.85
C ASN A 48 1.12 -8.11 8.69
N LEU A 49 1.75 -8.08 7.54
CA LEU A 49 1.14 -8.54 6.31
C LEU A 49 1.91 -9.72 5.75
N VAL A 50 1.20 -10.68 5.22
CA VAL A 50 1.80 -11.89 4.67
C VAL A 50 1.24 -12.09 3.27
N ALA A 51 2.12 -12.35 2.32
CA ALA A 51 1.71 -12.64 0.95
C ALA A 51 2.20 -14.01 0.56
N PHE A 52 1.45 -14.69 -0.28
CA PHE A 52 1.82 -16.02 -0.73
C PHE A 52 1.84 -16.07 -2.26
N GLY A 53 2.67 -16.93 -2.82
CA GLY A 53 2.67 -17.22 -4.25
C GLY A 53 3.04 -16.00 -5.09
N LYS A 54 2.26 -15.73 -6.10
CA LYS A 54 2.59 -14.65 -7.02
C LYS A 54 2.56 -13.29 -6.35
N THR A 55 1.69 -13.11 -5.40
CA THR A 55 1.63 -11.85 -4.66
C THR A 55 2.92 -11.66 -3.88
N ALA A 56 3.47 -12.74 -3.33
CA ALA A 56 4.72 -12.66 -2.61
C ALA A 56 5.88 -12.30 -3.55
N GLU A 57 5.87 -12.84 -4.75
CA GLU A 57 6.90 -12.51 -5.71
C GLU A 57 6.81 -11.05 -6.11
N PHE A 58 5.60 -10.53 -6.22
CA PHE A 58 5.42 -9.13 -6.53
C PHE A 58 5.96 -8.30 -5.37
N CYS A 59 5.71 -8.71 -4.13
CA CYS A 59 6.22 -7.98 -2.98
C CYS A 59 7.74 -8.00 -2.96
N GLU A 60 8.34 -9.11 -3.33
CA GLU A 60 9.78 -9.19 -3.34
C GLU A 60 10.38 -8.18 -4.29
N LYS A 61 9.77 -7.98 -5.43
CA LYS A 61 10.30 -7.07 -6.42
C LYS A 61 10.01 -5.62 -6.14
N TYR A 62 8.86 -5.33 -5.62
CA TYR A 62 8.39 -3.95 -5.55
C TYR A 62 8.20 -3.36 -4.16
N VAL A 63 8.07 -4.14 -3.14
CA VAL A 63 7.83 -3.61 -1.81
C VAL A 63 9.15 -3.32 -1.14
N LYS A 64 9.50 -2.03 -1.07
CA LYS A 64 10.71 -1.60 -0.43
C LYS A 64 10.35 -0.64 0.68
N LYS A 65 11.28 -0.38 1.56
CA LYS A 65 11.02 0.52 2.68
C LYS A 65 10.53 1.87 2.17
N GLY A 66 9.46 2.35 2.73
CA GLY A 66 8.90 3.65 2.36
C GLY A 66 7.94 3.66 1.19
N THR A 67 7.70 2.51 0.57
CA THR A 67 6.80 2.46 -0.58
C THR A 67 5.37 2.65 -0.14
N GLY A 68 4.63 3.54 -0.79
CA GLY A 68 3.22 3.75 -0.49
C GLY A 68 2.38 2.68 -1.13
N LEU A 69 1.54 2.04 -0.35
CA LEU A 69 0.76 0.90 -0.81
C LEU A 69 -0.68 0.96 -0.35
N ILE A 70 -1.58 0.41 -1.16
CA ILE A 70 -2.96 0.18 -0.78
C ILE A 70 -3.12 -1.33 -0.85
N ILE A 71 -3.46 -1.94 0.25
CA ILE A 71 -3.49 -3.40 0.36
C ILE A 71 -4.85 -3.88 0.80
N GLN A 72 -5.40 -4.80 0.04
CA GLN A 72 -6.61 -5.48 0.44
C GLN A 72 -6.19 -6.84 0.99
N ALA A 73 -6.64 -7.17 2.17
CA ALA A 73 -6.22 -8.38 2.84
C ALA A 73 -7.40 -8.98 3.59
N HIS A 74 -7.22 -10.17 4.10
CA HIS A 74 -8.20 -10.74 5.02
C HIS A 74 -7.48 -11.12 6.31
N TYR A 75 -8.20 -11.09 7.40
CA TYR A 75 -7.62 -11.40 8.69
C TYR A 75 -7.57 -12.91 8.88
N GLN A 76 -6.46 -13.40 9.36
CA GLN A 76 -6.33 -14.82 9.65
C GLN A 76 -5.66 -15.00 10.99
N SER A 77 -6.29 -15.74 11.87
CA SER A 77 -5.68 -16.02 13.14
C SER A 77 -5.24 -17.49 13.15
N GLY A 78 -4.23 -17.77 13.90
CA GLY A 78 -3.75 -19.13 14.03
C GLY A 78 -3.15 -19.32 15.39
N ASN A 79 -2.71 -20.52 15.67
CA ASN A 79 -2.03 -20.76 16.90
C ASN A 79 -1.02 -21.88 16.69
N TYR A 80 -0.01 -21.88 17.52
CA TYR A 80 0.97 -22.97 17.50
C TYR A 80 1.48 -23.13 18.93
N THR A 81 2.07 -24.28 19.20
CA THR A 81 2.64 -24.54 20.51
C THR A 81 4.13 -24.30 20.41
N ASN A 82 4.65 -23.44 21.28
CA ASN A 82 6.06 -23.14 21.24
C ASN A 82 6.83 -24.25 21.91
N LYS A 83 8.17 -24.13 21.94
CA LYS A 83 8.99 -25.17 22.51
C LYS A 83 8.75 -25.36 24.00
N GLU A 84 8.20 -24.35 24.65
CA GLU A 84 7.95 -24.44 26.06
C GLU A 84 6.59 -25.03 26.36
N GLY A 85 5.85 -25.42 25.36
CA GLY A 85 4.55 -26.04 25.55
C GLY A 85 3.41 -25.03 25.68
N GLN A 86 3.69 -23.77 25.47
CA GLN A 86 2.65 -22.76 25.58
C GLN A 86 2.00 -22.53 24.24
N LYS A 87 0.70 -22.25 24.25
CA LYS A 87 -0.02 -22.01 23.05
C LYS A 87 0.12 -20.55 22.66
N VAL A 88 0.61 -20.28 21.49
CA VAL A 88 0.82 -18.93 21.01
C VAL A 88 -0.15 -18.64 19.90
N TYR A 89 -0.88 -17.53 20.00
CA TYR A 89 -1.84 -17.16 18.99
C TYR A 89 -1.21 -16.14 18.04
N THR A 90 -1.47 -16.28 16.78
CA THR A 90 -0.95 -15.37 15.78
C THR A 90 -2.09 -14.63 15.11
N HIS A 91 -1.82 -13.42 14.70
CA HIS A 91 -2.81 -12.58 14.06
C HIS A 91 -2.14 -11.96 12.85
N ASP A 92 -2.49 -12.43 11.68
CA ASP A 92 -1.85 -11.96 10.47
C ASP A 92 -2.89 -11.48 9.47
N PHE A 93 -2.48 -10.64 8.57
CA PHE A 93 -3.35 -10.20 7.48
C PHE A 93 -2.76 -10.76 6.20
N VAL A 94 -3.50 -11.62 5.54
CA VAL A 94 -3.05 -12.24 4.31
C VAL A 94 -3.47 -11.38 3.14
N ILE A 95 -2.52 -11.01 2.32
CA ILE A 95 -2.75 -10.07 1.24
C ILE A 95 -3.47 -10.74 0.08
N ASP A 96 -4.59 -10.17 -0.33
CA ASP A 96 -5.32 -10.64 -1.48
C ASP A 96 -5.00 -9.80 -2.71
N ASP A 97 -4.81 -8.50 -2.52
CA ASP A 97 -4.47 -7.62 -3.64
C ASP A 97 -3.61 -6.48 -3.12
N ILE A 98 -2.71 -5.96 -3.96
CA ILE A 98 -1.81 -4.93 -3.56
C ILE A 98 -1.64 -3.94 -4.70
N GLN A 99 -1.71 -2.66 -4.39
CA GLN A 99 -1.57 -1.61 -5.38
C GLN A 99 -0.68 -0.52 -4.83
N PHE A 100 -0.06 0.25 -5.69
CA PHE A 100 0.76 1.36 -5.26
C PHE A 100 -0.14 2.56 -5.03
N SER A 101 0.14 3.32 -4.00
CA SER A 101 -0.70 4.45 -3.69
C SER A 101 -0.35 5.69 -4.48
N GLY A 102 0.58 5.67 -5.30
CA GLY A 102 0.85 6.82 -6.13
C GLY A 102 1.39 8.00 -5.37
N SER A 103 2.33 7.85 -4.59
CA SER A 103 2.79 8.94 -3.84
C SER A 103 3.82 9.72 -4.55
N LYS A 104 4.03 10.89 -4.10
CA LYS A 104 4.93 11.66 -4.73
C LYS A 104 6.30 11.35 -4.57
N SER A 105 6.61 10.59 -3.68
CA SER A 105 7.98 10.32 -3.54
C SER A 105 8.50 9.74 -4.78
N ASP A 106 7.65 9.31 -5.62
CA ASP A 106 8.17 8.66 -6.73
C ASP A 106 8.53 9.64 -7.68
N SER A 107 8.26 10.80 -7.40
CA SER A 107 8.52 11.76 -8.33
C SER A 107 9.86 11.76 -8.90
N GLN A 108 10.79 11.32 -8.19
CA GLN A 108 12.00 11.38 -8.80
C GLN A 108 12.11 10.64 -9.99
N SER A 109 11.42 9.67 -10.12
CA SER A 109 11.70 8.88 -11.27
C SER A 109 10.94 9.46 -12.38
N GLY A 110 10.11 10.31 -12.12
CA GLY A 110 9.33 10.69 -13.18
C GLY A 110 10.01 11.54 -14.09
N GLU A 111 11.07 11.83 -13.79
CA GLU A 111 11.68 12.59 -14.64
C GLU A 111 11.39 12.45 -15.95
N LYS A 112 11.25 11.47 -16.34
CA LYS A 112 11.19 11.29 -17.64
C LYS A 112 10.15 11.81 -18.33
N THR A 113 9.44 11.77 -18.26
CA THR A 113 8.41 12.02 -18.96
C THR A 113 8.24 13.32 -19.28
N GLU A 114 8.85 13.95 -18.78
CA GLU A 114 8.83 15.13 -19.13
C GLU A 114 8.46 15.52 -20.37
N GLY A 115 8.76 14.92 -21.17
CA GLY A 115 8.50 15.34 -22.45
C GLY A 115 7.17 15.86 -22.67
N LYS A 116 6.30 15.25 -22.21
CA LYS A 116 5.08 15.54 -22.58
C LYS A 116 4.54 16.70 -22.10
N THR A 117 4.95 17.11 -21.23
CA THR A 117 4.43 18.18 -20.76
C THR A 117 4.27 19.34 -21.53
N SER A 118 4.90 19.47 -22.47
CA SER A 118 4.76 20.63 -23.17
C SER A 118 3.37 21.08 -23.41
N SER A 119 2.53 20.25 -23.48
CA SER A 119 1.22 20.67 -23.83
C SER A 119 0.52 21.32 -22.71
N LYS A 120 0.90 21.14 -21.60
CA LYS A 120 0.27 21.64 -20.56
C LYS A 120 0.01 23.07 -20.46
N PRO A 121 0.82 23.89 -20.76
CA PRO A 121 0.61 25.27 -20.54
C PRO A 121 -0.70 25.76 -21.09
N GLU A 122 -1.02 25.30 -22.21
CA GLU A 122 -2.22 25.74 -22.79
C GLU A 122 -3.39 25.39 -21.96
N THR A 123 -3.37 24.24 -21.44
CA THR A 123 -4.46 23.80 -20.66
C THR A 123 -4.62 24.69 -19.48
N ALA A 124 -3.54 25.05 -18.90
CA ALA A 124 -3.62 25.84 -17.72
C ALA A 124 -4.25 27.16 -18.05
N GLU A 125 -3.95 27.71 -19.13
CA GLU A 125 -4.51 28.96 -19.46
C GLU A 125 -6.00 28.82 -19.65
N ASP A 126 -6.42 27.78 -20.19
CA ASP A 126 -7.81 27.58 -20.42
C ASP A 126 -8.49 27.50 -19.07
N PHE A 127 -7.88 26.87 -18.13
CA PHE A 127 -8.45 26.74 -16.87
C PHE A 127 -8.58 28.11 -16.25
N MET A 128 -7.62 28.93 -16.41
CA MET A 128 -7.67 30.20 -15.80
C MET A 128 -8.81 31.01 -16.37
N SER A 129 -9.05 30.87 -17.61
CA SER A 129 -10.08 31.63 -18.19
C SER A 129 -11.44 31.19 -17.68
N ILE A 130 -11.62 29.97 -17.45
CA ILE A 130 -12.87 29.49 -16.99
C ILE A 130 -13.32 30.15 -15.72
N PRO A 131 -12.54 30.23 -14.74
CA PRO A 131 -12.98 30.75 -13.47
C PRO A 131 -13.54 32.11 -13.55
N ASP A 132 -13.10 32.87 -14.47
CA ASP A 132 -13.55 34.17 -14.55
C ASP A 132 -15.05 34.28 -14.66
N GLY A 133 -15.65 33.53 -15.41
CA GLY A 133 -17.06 33.64 -15.56
C GLY A 133 -17.81 32.82 -14.55
N VAL A 134 -17.26 31.74 -14.17
CA VAL A 134 -17.94 30.89 -13.28
C VAL A 134 -18.30 31.45 -11.95
N PRO A 135 -17.42 32.02 -11.29
CA PRO A 135 -17.66 32.41 -9.92
C PRO A 135 -18.90 33.21 -9.75
N GLU A 136 -19.17 33.99 -10.65
CA GLU A 136 -20.30 34.82 -10.49
C GLU A 136 -21.55 34.04 -10.46
N ASP A 137 -21.65 33.10 -11.24
CA ASP A 137 -22.87 32.39 -11.34
C ASP A 137 -23.02 31.29 -10.32
N LEU A 138 -21.99 30.92 -9.68
CA LEU A 138 -22.07 29.81 -8.78
C LEU A 138 -22.90 30.14 -7.56
N PRO A 139 -23.79 29.29 -7.22
CA PRO A 139 -24.65 29.53 -6.09
C PRO A 139 -24.04 29.20 -4.77
N PHE A 140 -22.81 28.84 -4.76
CA PHE A 140 -22.21 28.49 -3.56
C PHE A 140 -22.26 29.58 -2.54
N ASN A 141 -22.46 30.75 -2.90
CA ASN A 141 -22.44 31.81 -1.94
C ASN A 141 -23.50 31.73 -0.89
#